data_b35d51601789cfa38569a5d597f62e82
#
_entry.id   b35d51601789cfa38569a5d597f62e82
#
_cell.length_a   1.000
_cell.length_b   1.000
_cell.length_c   1.000
_cell.angle_alpha   90.00
_cell.angle_beta   90.00
_cell.angle_gamma   90.00
#
_symmetry.space_group_name_H-M   'P 1'
#
loop_
_entity.id
_entity.type
_entity.pdbx_description
1 polymer ?
#
loop_
_entity_poly.entity_id
_entity_poly.type
_entity_poly.pdbx_seq_one_letter_code
_entity_poly.pdbx_strand_id
1 'polypeptide(L)'
;MFRFLPYVLKNLWRHRVRTMLTLSGAAVAIFVFVFVGSVQEGLNALTRDRLADKRLIAFQANRFCPSTSKLPEDYARQIRKLPGVKDAVPVKVFMNNCRASLDVVVFHGMPADKLRVARELTLLSGDWGEFEKRRDGAIVGQAIAARRGLKLGQRFSIGAATVTIVGITSSKVAADDNFIFTHLEFLQRIPGLNSVGTATQIEVLLHDDANEQAVADAIDNHFRAGYVETNTRPLGVFQLAAVGDLLELIGFLRYLAYACVILVLALVGTTTLMAVQDRVREFAVLQTIGFSGPLLFVLVLTESAVLSSVGGAIGVCAATLLLSFGKLAIGSEGVLVPFLATPQLIVAGLVVSMVSGLLAGMSPARTAARSEIVSGLRG
;
A
#
# COMPACT_ATOMS: atom_id res chain seq x y z
N MET A 1 15.43 5.35 35.13
CA MET A 1 15.45 5.93 33.77
C MET A 1 14.77 7.29 33.69
N PHE A 2 13.54 7.47 34.16
CA PHE A 2 12.78 8.75 34.03
C PHE A 2 13.39 9.96 34.75
N ARG A 3 14.27 9.76 35.74
CA ARG A 3 14.89 10.83 36.55
C ARG A 3 15.86 11.73 35.76
N PHE A 4 16.39 11.23 34.62
CA PHE A 4 17.35 11.95 33.78
C PHE A 4 16.70 12.62 32.56
N LEU A 5 15.42 12.37 32.30
CA LEU A 5 14.69 12.91 31.14
C LEU A 5 14.75 14.47 31.06
N PRO A 6 14.58 15.23 32.16
CA PRO A 6 14.69 16.69 32.12
C PRO A 6 16.07 17.20 31.72
N TYR A 7 17.13 16.49 32.19
CA TYR A 7 18.50 16.81 31.83
C TYR A 7 18.76 16.57 30.34
N VAL A 8 18.34 15.42 29.83
CA VAL A 8 18.44 15.06 28.40
C VAL A 8 17.70 16.10 27.53
N LEU A 9 16.47 16.46 27.87
CA LEU A 9 15.71 17.47 27.13
C LEU A 9 16.40 18.85 27.12
N LYS A 10 16.94 19.30 28.27
CA LYS A 10 17.66 20.57 28.36
C LYS A 10 18.95 20.56 27.52
N ASN A 11 19.61 19.43 27.48
CA ASN A 11 20.79 19.24 26.64
C ASN A 11 20.50 19.24 25.14
N LEU A 12 19.45 18.54 24.73
CA LEU A 12 18.97 18.55 23.33
C LEU A 12 18.62 19.98 22.86
N TRP A 13 18.04 20.77 23.74
CA TRP A 13 17.71 22.17 23.46
C TRP A 13 18.93 23.09 23.32
N ARG A 14 20.04 22.78 24.03
CA ARG A 14 21.27 23.56 23.96
C ARG A 14 21.97 23.44 22.61
N HIS A 15 21.90 22.27 21.95
CA HIS A 15 22.53 21.97 20.65
C HIS A 15 21.49 21.81 19.52
N ARG A 16 20.63 22.83 19.31
CA ARG A 16 19.45 22.77 18.43
C ARG A 16 19.75 22.29 17.01
N VAL A 17 20.80 22.81 16.36
CA VAL A 17 21.13 22.48 14.97
C VAL A 17 21.45 20.99 14.81
N ARG A 18 22.29 20.45 15.67
CA ARG A 18 22.65 19.03 15.65
C ARG A 18 21.44 18.15 15.95
N THR A 19 20.67 18.52 16.98
CA THR A 19 19.44 17.80 17.34
C THR A 19 18.43 17.78 16.20
N MET A 20 18.21 18.91 15.53
CA MET A 20 17.31 18.99 14.37
C MET A 20 17.79 18.13 13.19
N LEU A 21 19.10 18.16 12.89
CA LEU A 21 19.69 17.32 11.84
C LEU A 21 19.52 15.82 12.14
N THR A 22 19.76 15.41 13.37
CA THR A 22 19.59 14.00 13.77
C THR A 22 18.13 13.58 13.77
N LEU A 23 17.23 14.44 14.28
CA LEU A 23 15.78 14.18 14.26
C LEU A 23 15.24 14.10 12.84
N SER A 24 15.64 15.04 11.96
CA SER A 24 15.17 15.03 10.55
C SER A 24 15.66 13.80 9.80
N GLY A 25 16.93 13.41 10.00
CA GLY A 25 17.46 12.18 9.41
C GLY A 25 16.73 10.92 9.86
N ALA A 26 16.49 10.79 11.19
CA ALA A 26 15.72 9.70 11.74
C ALA A 26 14.26 9.72 11.24
N ALA A 27 13.65 10.90 11.16
CA ALA A 27 12.27 11.05 10.66
C ALA A 27 12.16 10.64 9.19
N VAL A 28 13.04 11.09 8.32
CA VAL A 28 13.03 10.75 6.89
C VAL A 28 13.18 9.25 6.69
N ALA A 29 14.11 8.60 7.40
CA ALA A 29 14.32 7.18 7.17
C ALA A 29 13.18 6.31 7.71
N ILE A 30 12.60 6.64 8.87
CA ILE A 30 11.42 5.92 9.38
C ILE A 30 10.19 6.24 8.51
N PHE A 31 10.07 7.46 7.97
CA PHE A 31 9.08 7.79 6.96
C PHE A 31 9.19 6.85 5.74
N VAL A 32 10.39 6.71 5.16
CA VAL A 32 10.63 5.82 4.01
C VAL A 32 10.33 4.37 4.37
N PHE A 33 10.75 3.91 5.56
CA PHE A 33 10.47 2.56 6.03
C PHE A 33 8.96 2.27 6.12
N VAL A 34 8.18 3.16 6.72
CA VAL A 34 6.72 3.02 6.84
C VAL A 34 6.04 3.17 5.47
N PHE A 35 6.50 4.09 4.64
CA PHE A 35 5.95 4.30 3.30
C PHE A 35 6.12 3.05 2.41
N VAL A 36 7.33 2.49 2.35
CA VAL A 36 7.60 1.24 1.61
C VAL A 36 6.83 0.07 2.21
N GLY A 37 6.79 -0.03 3.53
CA GLY A 37 6.01 -1.04 4.24
C GLY A 37 4.51 -0.97 3.94
N SER A 38 3.95 0.23 3.71
CA SER A 38 2.53 0.39 3.38
C SER A 38 2.16 -0.19 2.01
N VAL A 39 3.09 -0.18 1.06
CA VAL A 39 2.91 -0.84 -0.25
C VAL A 39 2.90 -2.37 -0.07
N GLN A 40 3.82 -2.88 0.75
CA GLN A 40 3.88 -4.31 1.07
C GLN A 40 2.60 -4.79 1.78
N GLU A 41 2.07 -3.99 2.71
CA GLU A 41 0.80 -4.30 3.39
C GLU A 41 -0.39 -4.29 2.42
N GLY A 42 -0.44 -3.33 1.49
CA GLY A 42 -1.45 -3.31 0.43
C GLY A 42 -1.41 -4.55 -0.45
N LEU A 43 -0.22 -5.02 -0.80
CA LEU A 43 -0.02 -6.24 -1.56
C LEU A 43 -0.44 -7.49 -0.75
N ASN A 44 -0.05 -7.56 0.53
CA ASN A 44 -0.46 -8.64 1.42
C ASN A 44 -1.98 -8.70 1.60
N ALA A 45 -2.64 -7.54 1.67
CA ALA A 45 -4.09 -7.45 1.74
C ALA A 45 -4.75 -8.00 0.46
N LEU A 46 -4.25 -7.64 -0.72
CA LEU A 46 -4.73 -8.21 -1.98
C LEU A 46 -4.63 -9.74 -1.98
N THR A 47 -3.49 -10.28 -1.52
CA THR A 47 -3.27 -11.73 -1.50
C THR A 47 -4.18 -12.41 -0.47
N ARG A 48 -4.32 -11.83 0.73
CA ARG A 48 -5.09 -12.42 1.83
C ARG A 48 -6.59 -12.41 1.58
N ASP A 49 -7.13 -11.27 1.12
CA ASP A 49 -8.56 -11.09 0.88
C ASP A 49 -9.05 -11.91 -0.32
N ARG A 50 -8.16 -12.20 -1.28
CA ARG A 50 -8.52 -12.85 -2.54
C ARG A 50 -8.19 -14.34 -2.61
N LEU A 51 -7.32 -14.86 -1.75
CA LEU A 51 -7.13 -16.31 -1.60
C LEU A 51 -8.32 -16.96 -0.87
N ALA A 52 -9.06 -16.18 -0.08
CA ALA A 52 -10.31 -16.65 0.53
C ALA A 52 -11.52 -16.56 -0.41
N ASP A 53 -11.39 -15.87 -1.54
CA ASP A 53 -12.44 -15.59 -2.49
C ASP A 53 -12.42 -16.64 -3.60
N LYS A 54 -13.32 -17.61 -3.54
CA LYS A 54 -13.48 -18.69 -4.54
C LYS A 54 -14.05 -18.15 -5.86
N ARG A 55 -13.34 -17.20 -6.49
CA ARG A 55 -13.66 -16.69 -7.81
C ARG A 55 -12.56 -17.01 -8.81
N LEU A 56 -12.98 -17.35 -10.03
CA LEU A 56 -12.08 -17.51 -11.16
C LEU A 56 -12.25 -16.32 -12.11
N ILE A 57 -11.15 -16.01 -12.81
CA ILE A 57 -11.14 -15.06 -13.91
C ILE A 57 -10.79 -15.82 -15.17
N ALA A 58 -11.73 -15.84 -16.13
CA ALA A 58 -11.49 -16.32 -17.49
C ALA A 58 -11.18 -15.11 -18.39
N PHE A 59 -10.06 -15.16 -19.10
CA PHE A 59 -9.62 -14.16 -20.07
C PHE A 59 -9.09 -14.84 -21.34
N GLN A 60 -8.82 -14.08 -22.40
CA GLN A 60 -8.33 -14.60 -23.64
C GLN A 60 -6.92 -15.19 -23.49
N ALA A 61 -6.71 -16.45 -23.91
CA ALA A 61 -5.40 -17.08 -23.91
C ALA A 61 -4.41 -16.33 -24.82
N ASN A 62 -3.13 -16.48 -24.55
CA ASN A 62 -2.03 -15.92 -25.35
C ASN A 62 -2.07 -14.37 -25.52
N ARG A 63 -2.68 -13.66 -24.56
CA ARG A 63 -2.58 -12.20 -24.47
C ARG A 63 -1.56 -11.79 -23.43
N PHE A 64 -0.65 -10.89 -23.85
CA PHE A 64 0.38 -10.36 -22.97
C PHE A 64 -0.21 -9.55 -21.81
N CYS A 65 -1.23 -8.73 -22.10
CA CYS A 65 -1.95 -7.95 -21.10
C CYS A 65 -3.42 -8.40 -21.05
N PRO A 66 -3.94 -8.91 -19.93
CA PRO A 66 -5.32 -9.36 -19.81
C PRO A 66 -6.35 -8.29 -20.15
N SER A 67 -6.06 -7.01 -19.89
CA SER A 67 -6.96 -5.89 -20.23
C SER A 67 -7.18 -5.69 -21.76
N THR A 68 -6.32 -6.25 -22.59
CA THR A 68 -6.48 -6.25 -24.06
C THR A 68 -7.29 -7.44 -24.58
N SER A 69 -7.72 -8.32 -23.70
CA SER A 69 -8.55 -9.48 -24.02
C SER A 69 -9.90 -9.05 -24.65
N LYS A 70 -10.37 -9.86 -25.61
CA LYS A 70 -11.65 -9.67 -26.30
C LYS A 70 -12.42 -10.99 -26.32
N LEU A 71 -12.97 -11.36 -25.18
CA LEU A 71 -13.86 -12.52 -25.08
C LEU A 71 -15.27 -12.14 -25.55
N PRO A 72 -15.97 -12.99 -26.32
CA PRO A 72 -17.40 -12.82 -26.55
C PRO A 72 -18.15 -12.79 -25.20
N GLU A 73 -19.04 -11.81 -25.02
CA GLU A 73 -19.81 -11.72 -23.75
C GLU A 73 -20.73 -12.93 -23.55
N ASP A 74 -21.11 -13.60 -24.65
CA ASP A 74 -21.90 -14.82 -24.62
C ASP A 74 -21.21 -16.00 -23.90
N TYR A 75 -19.89 -15.99 -23.82
CA TYR A 75 -19.14 -16.99 -23.05
C TYR A 75 -19.58 -17.03 -21.58
N ALA A 76 -19.97 -15.89 -21.01
CA ALA A 76 -20.51 -15.86 -19.65
C ALA A 76 -21.79 -16.71 -19.50
N ARG A 77 -22.66 -16.73 -20.53
CA ARG A 77 -23.87 -17.59 -20.53
C ARG A 77 -23.52 -19.06 -20.65
N GLN A 78 -22.48 -19.40 -21.39
CA GLN A 78 -22.03 -20.78 -21.57
C GLN A 78 -21.34 -21.28 -20.32
N ILE A 79 -20.43 -20.49 -19.73
CA ILE A 79 -19.73 -20.81 -18.47
C ILE A 79 -20.72 -21.06 -17.33
N ARG A 80 -21.80 -20.27 -17.25
CA ARG A 80 -22.82 -20.42 -16.20
C ARG A 80 -23.51 -21.80 -16.19
N LYS A 81 -23.46 -22.53 -17.31
CA LYS A 81 -24.04 -23.88 -17.43
C LYS A 81 -23.09 -25.00 -16.99
N LEU A 82 -21.82 -24.67 -16.73
CA LEU A 82 -20.83 -25.67 -16.33
C LEU A 82 -21.01 -26.08 -14.86
N PRO A 83 -20.74 -27.34 -14.51
CA PRO A 83 -20.87 -27.80 -13.15
C PRO A 83 -19.87 -27.07 -12.22
N GLY A 84 -20.32 -26.76 -10.99
CA GLY A 84 -19.52 -26.02 -10.01
C GLY A 84 -19.61 -24.51 -10.12
N VAL A 85 -20.19 -23.96 -11.21
CA VAL A 85 -20.36 -22.51 -11.43
C VAL A 85 -21.69 -22.05 -10.83
N LYS A 86 -21.64 -21.08 -9.94
CA LYS A 86 -22.82 -20.41 -9.34
C LYS A 86 -23.31 -19.26 -10.22
N ASP A 87 -22.42 -18.43 -10.72
CA ASP A 87 -22.74 -17.37 -11.69
C ASP A 87 -21.47 -17.00 -12.49
N ALA A 88 -21.66 -16.36 -13.64
CA ALA A 88 -20.58 -15.86 -14.48
C ALA A 88 -20.96 -14.46 -15.01
N VAL A 89 -20.08 -13.48 -14.77
CA VAL A 89 -20.34 -12.07 -15.03
C VAL A 89 -19.31 -11.55 -16.04
N PRO A 90 -19.74 -11.08 -17.23
CA PRO A 90 -18.83 -10.45 -18.18
C PRO A 90 -18.43 -9.07 -17.66
N VAL A 91 -17.13 -8.81 -17.65
CA VAL A 91 -16.55 -7.54 -17.18
C VAL A 91 -15.69 -6.94 -18.27
N LYS A 92 -15.94 -5.67 -18.58
CA LYS A 92 -15.07 -4.85 -19.44
C LYS A 92 -14.22 -3.96 -18.57
N VAL A 93 -12.92 -4.18 -18.58
CA VAL A 93 -11.96 -3.32 -17.90
C VAL A 93 -11.45 -2.27 -18.89
N PHE A 94 -11.53 -1.01 -18.50
CA PHE A 94 -10.95 0.12 -19.22
C PHE A 94 -10.09 0.94 -18.27
N MET A 95 -8.91 1.32 -18.72
CA MET A 95 -7.98 2.12 -17.91
C MET A 95 -7.31 3.18 -18.77
N ASN A 96 -6.93 4.30 -18.14
CA ASN A 96 -6.26 5.39 -18.81
C ASN A 96 -4.78 5.11 -19.11
N ASN A 97 -4.15 4.20 -18.37
CA ASN A 97 -2.75 3.83 -18.52
C ASN A 97 -2.57 2.34 -18.16
N CYS A 98 -1.94 1.57 -19.04
CA CYS A 98 -1.63 0.16 -18.79
C CYS A 98 -0.30 -0.06 -18.06
N ARG A 99 0.55 0.96 -17.94
CA ARG A 99 1.82 0.88 -17.21
C ARG A 99 1.62 1.14 -15.73
N ALA A 100 2.55 0.67 -14.91
CA ALA A 100 2.61 0.98 -13.49
C ALA A 100 2.60 2.50 -13.25
N SER A 101 1.60 3.00 -12.54
CA SER A 101 1.43 4.42 -12.28
C SER A 101 0.64 4.65 -10.99
N LEU A 102 0.91 5.75 -10.32
CA LEU A 102 0.12 6.25 -9.18
C LEU A 102 -1.18 6.95 -9.62
N ASP A 103 -1.31 7.26 -10.91
CA ASP A 103 -2.45 8.00 -11.47
C ASP A 103 -3.31 7.12 -12.41
N VAL A 104 -3.43 5.84 -12.08
CA VAL A 104 -4.31 4.92 -12.82
C VAL A 104 -5.75 5.08 -12.36
N VAL A 105 -6.65 5.22 -13.33
CA VAL A 105 -8.09 5.14 -13.14
C VAL A 105 -8.59 3.92 -13.90
N VAL A 106 -9.26 3.03 -13.17
CA VAL A 106 -9.77 1.77 -13.71
C VAL A 106 -11.30 1.79 -13.68
N PHE A 107 -11.90 1.57 -14.83
CA PHE A 107 -13.33 1.38 -14.98
C PHE A 107 -13.64 -0.11 -15.14
N HIS A 108 -14.59 -0.58 -14.38
CA HIS A 108 -15.18 -1.91 -14.49
C HIS A 108 -16.61 -1.78 -15.03
N GLY A 109 -16.80 -2.12 -16.30
CA GLY A 109 -18.13 -2.21 -16.91
C GLY A 109 -18.69 -3.60 -16.74
N MET A 110 -19.86 -3.69 -16.13
CA MET A 110 -20.57 -4.96 -15.95
C MET A 110 -22.08 -4.73 -16.06
N PRO A 111 -22.89 -5.80 -16.29
CA PRO A 111 -24.35 -5.67 -16.29
C PRO A 111 -24.83 -5.11 -14.94
N ALA A 112 -25.77 -4.15 -14.98
CA ALA A 112 -26.20 -3.43 -13.79
C ALA A 112 -26.79 -4.35 -12.70
N ASP A 113 -27.57 -5.34 -13.12
CA ASP A 113 -28.17 -6.36 -12.26
C ASP A 113 -27.13 -7.27 -11.58
N LYS A 114 -25.94 -7.39 -12.18
CA LYS A 114 -24.85 -8.25 -11.69
C LYS A 114 -23.87 -7.53 -10.78
N LEU A 115 -23.76 -6.20 -10.84
CA LEU A 115 -22.80 -5.43 -10.05
C LEU A 115 -22.94 -5.71 -8.54
N ARG A 116 -24.17 -5.68 -8.01
CA ARG A 116 -24.44 -5.93 -6.58
C ARG A 116 -24.23 -7.38 -6.15
N VAL A 117 -24.28 -8.32 -7.08
CA VAL A 117 -24.02 -9.74 -6.84
C VAL A 117 -22.51 -10.02 -6.88
N ALA A 118 -21.83 -9.40 -7.84
CA ALA A 118 -20.39 -9.59 -8.05
C ALA A 118 -19.52 -8.82 -7.03
N ARG A 119 -20.06 -7.78 -6.39
CA ARG A 119 -19.33 -6.92 -5.47
C ARG A 119 -20.15 -6.61 -4.22
N GLU A 120 -19.54 -6.78 -3.05
CA GLU A 120 -20.13 -6.35 -1.77
C GLU A 120 -19.92 -4.84 -1.56
N LEU A 121 -20.71 -4.04 -2.28
CA LEU A 121 -20.63 -2.59 -2.21
C LEU A 121 -21.69 -2.02 -1.27
N THR A 122 -21.27 -1.19 -0.33
CA THR A 122 -22.15 -0.40 0.55
C THR A 122 -22.24 1.02 -0.01
N LEU A 123 -23.45 1.46 -0.38
CA LEU A 123 -23.68 2.81 -0.88
C LEU A 123 -23.55 3.84 0.27
N LEU A 124 -22.62 4.77 0.15
CA LEU A 124 -22.42 5.88 1.08
C LEU A 124 -23.28 7.11 0.71
N SER A 125 -23.42 7.35 -0.58
CA SER A 125 -24.25 8.44 -1.11
C SER A 125 -24.71 8.12 -2.55
N GLY A 126 -25.86 8.67 -2.96
CA GLY A 126 -26.45 8.43 -4.28
C GLY A 126 -27.56 7.40 -4.26
N ASP A 127 -27.90 6.87 -5.42
CA ASP A 127 -29.02 5.93 -5.60
C ASP A 127 -28.70 4.86 -6.65
N TRP A 128 -28.97 3.59 -6.29
CA TRP A 128 -28.86 2.45 -7.21
C TRP A 128 -29.86 2.53 -8.37
N GLY A 129 -31.06 3.06 -8.11
CA GLY A 129 -32.09 3.22 -9.14
C GLY A 129 -31.68 4.23 -10.22
N GLU A 130 -30.94 5.28 -9.86
CA GLU A 130 -30.33 6.20 -10.81
C GLU A 130 -29.25 5.51 -11.65
N PHE A 131 -28.45 4.65 -11.05
CA PHE A 131 -27.44 3.86 -11.78
C PHE A 131 -28.11 2.96 -12.83
N GLU A 132 -29.16 2.22 -12.46
CA GLU A 132 -29.84 1.30 -13.36
C GLU A 132 -30.52 2.02 -14.55
N LYS A 133 -31.07 3.21 -14.34
CA LYS A 133 -31.75 4.00 -15.36
C LYS A 133 -30.82 4.73 -16.31
N ARG A 134 -29.66 5.12 -15.83
CA ARG A 134 -28.76 6.01 -16.53
C ARG A 134 -27.57 5.28 -17.14
N ARG A 135 -27.54 5.14 -18.46
CA ARG A 135 -26.49 4.39 -19.17
C ARG A 135 -25.07 4.94 -19.01
N ASP A 136 -24.91 6.27 -18.85
CA ASP A 136 -23.65 6.95 -18.56
C ASP A 136 -23.38 7.09 -17.05
N GLY A 137 -24.22 6.46 -16.22
CA GLY A 137 -24.09 6.46 -14.77
C GLY A 137 -22.86 5.67 -14.31
N ALA A 138 -22.22 6.20 -13.28
CA ALA A 138 -21.09 5.53 -12.62
C ALA A 138 -21.24 5.50 -11.10
N ILE A 139 -20.92 4.34 -10.51
CA ILE A 139 -20.74 4.17 -9.09
C ILE A 139 -19.23 4.24 -8.81
N VAL A 140 -18.80 5.09 -7.89
CA VAL A 140 -17.40 5.39 -7.65
C VAL A 140 -17.01 4.92 -6.26
N GLY A 141 -15.90 4.19 -6.15
CA GLY A 141 -15.34 3.80 -4.85
C GLY A 141 -14.86 5.02 -4.06
N GLN A 142 -14.99 4.97 -2.73
CA GLN A 142 -14.70 6.12 -1.86
C GLN A 142 -13.24 6.60 -1.96
N ALA A 143 -12.28 5.71 -2.18
CA ALA A 143 -10.87 6.07 -2.22
C ALA A 143 -10.55 6.90 -3.48
N ILE A 144 -11.04 6.48 -4.66
CA ILE A 144 -10.86 7.27 -5.88
C ILE A 144 -11.69 8.55 -5.86
N ALA A 145 -12.91 8.53 -5.27
CA ALA A 145 -13.72 9.72 -5.12
C ALA A 145 -12.99 10.77 -4.28
N ALA A 146 -12.41 10.38 -3.14
CA ALA A 146 -11.62 11.28 -2.28
C ALA A 146 -10.36 11.79 -2.98
N ARG A 147 -9.59 10.90 -3.64
CA ARG A 147 -8.33 11.25 -4.33
C ARG A 147 -8.55 12.25 -5.48
N ARG A 148 -9.64 12.12 -6.22
CA ARG A 148 -9.97 12.96 -7.38
C ARG A 148 -10.93 14.10 -7.05
N GLY A 149 -11.41 14.20 -5.80
CA GLY A 149 -12.39 15.20 -5.40
C GLY A 149 -13.74 15.06 -6.12
N LEU A 150 -14.15 13.83 -6.44
CA LEU A 150 -15.36 13.55 -7.20
C LEU A 150 -16.59 13.67 -6.31
N LYS A 151 -17.65 14.29 -6.85
CA LYS A 151 -18.90 14.53 -6.13
C LYS A 151 -20.09 13.93 -6.87
N LEU A 152 -21.15 13.63 -6.15
CA LEU A 152 -22.42 13.17 -6.71
C LEU A 152 -22.95 14.17 -7.76
N GLY A 153 -23.47 13.67 -8.89
CA GLY A 153 -23.98 14.46 -9.99
C GLY A 153 -22.90 15.08 -10.90
N GLN A 154 -21.62 15.00 -10.53
CA GLN A 154 -20.52 15.53 -11.33
C GLN A 154 -20.26 14.67 -12.56
N ARG A 155 -19.93 15.31 -13.69
CA ARG A 155 -19.36 14.63 -14.87
C ARG A 155 -17.86 14.44 -14.68
N PHE A 156 -17.40 13.23 -14.93
CA PHE A 156 -15.99 12.88 -14.89
C PHE A 156 -15.57 12.30 -16.23
N SER A 157 -14.51 12.89 -16.81
CA SER A 157 -13.97 12.47 -18.12
C SER A 157 -12.51 12.04 -17.97
N ILE A 158 -12.18 10.89 -18.54
CA ILE A 158 -10.79 10.43 -18.67
C ILE A 158 -10.61 9.68 -19.99
N GLY A 159 -9.69 10.15 -20.82
CA GLY A 159 -9.58 9.67 -22.18
C GLY A 159 -10.90 9.84 -22.94
N ALA A 160 -11.38 8.77 -23.56
CA ALA A 160 -12.65 8.76 -24.30
C ALA A 160 -13.87 8.42 -23.41
N ALA A 161 -13.68 8.10 -22.14
CA ALA A 161 -14.75 7.76 -21.21
C ALA A 161 -15.23 9.01 -20.46
N THR A 162 -16.53 9.35 -20.62
CA THR A 162 -17.18 10.41 -19.84
C THR A 162 -18.40 9.83 -19.13
N VAL A 163 -18.39 9.87 -17.81
CA VAL A 163 -19.44 9.31 -16.95
C VAL A 163 -20.05 10.38 -16.05
N THR A 164 -21.28 10.15 -15.60
CA THR A 164 -21.92 10.94 -14.54
C THR A 164 -21.93 10.16 -13.24
N ILE A 165 -21.44 10.74 -12.17
CA ILE A 165 -21.36 10.07 -10.87
C ILE A 165 -22.73 10.05 -10.23
N VAL A 166 -23.31 8.86 -10.08
CA VAL A 166 -24.64 8.66 -9.49
C VAL A 166 -24.61 8.02 -8.12
N GLY A 167 -23.42 7.53 -7.69
CA GLY A 167 -23.25 7.00 -6.35
C GLY A 167 -21.78 6.90 -5.95
N ILE A 168 -21.54 6.95 -4.64
CA ILE A 168 -20.25 6.70 -4.03
C ILE A 168 -20.41 5.54 -3.06
N THR A 169 -19.52 4.55 -3.17
CA THR A 169 -19.58 3.31 -2.40
C THR A 169 -18.33 3.07 -1.57
N SER A 170 -18.48 2.26 -0.54
CA SER A 170 -17.40 1.65 0.22
C SER A 170 -17.48 0.13 0.10
N SER A 171 -16.34 -0.54 0.03
CA SER A 171 -16.22 -1.98 0.00
C SER A 171 -15.36 -2.49 1.17
N LYS A 172 -15.60 -3.74 1.59
CA LYS A 172 -14.67 -4.45 2.48
C LYS A 172 -13.34 -4.74 1.80
N VAL A 173 -13.37 -4.84 0.46
CA VAL A 173 -12.19 -5.07 -0.36
C VAL A 173 -11.61 -3.73 -0.77
N ALA A 174 -10.45 -3.37 -0.22
CA ALA A 174 -9.79 -2.06 -0.43
C ALA A 174 -9.51 -1.75 -1.91
N ALA A 175 -9.35 -2.76 -2.77
CA ALA A 175 -9.18 -2.57 -4.21
C ALA A 175 -10.44 -2.02 -4.87
N ASP A 176 -11.63 -2.47 -4.47
CA ASP A 176 -12.89 -2.03 -5.04
C ASP A 176 -13.18 -0.55 -4.76
N ASP A 177 -12.67 -0.01 -3.64
CA ASP A 177 -12.75 1.42 -3.32
C ASP A 177 -11.97 2.33 -4.28
N ASN A 178 -11.11 1.74 -5.11
CA ASN A 178 -10.31 2.45 -6.11
C ASN A 178 -10.85 2.32 -7.54
N PHE A 179 -11.98 1.61 -7.76
CA PHE A 179 -12.57 1.42 -9.07
C PHE A 179 -13.75 2.34 -9.32
N ILE A 180 -14.03 2.56 -10.61
CA ILE A 180 -15.25 3.19 -11.11
C ILE A 180 -16.07 2.10 -11.81
N PHE A 181 -17.26 1.84 -11.31
CA PHE A 181 -18.18 0.85 -11.87
C PHE A 181 -19.17 1.53 -12.82
N THR A 182 -19.30 0.97 -14.01
CA THR A 182 -20.20 1.47 -15.06
C THR A 182 -20.95 0.33 -15.72
N HIS A 183 -21.88 0.67 -16.61
CA HIS A 183 -22.53 -0.34 -17.44
C HIS A 183 -21.59 -0.97 -18.45
N LEU A 184 -21.69 -2.28 -18.65
CA LEU A 184 -20.91 -3.02 -19.64
C LEU A 184 -21.03 -2.41 -21.04
N GLU A 185 -22.28 -2.17 -21.49
CA GLU A 185 -22.57 -1.60 -22.80
C GLU A 185 -21.97 -0.21 -23.00
N PHE A 186 -21.85 0.59 -21.92
CA PHE A 186 -21.24 1.91 -21.98
C PHE A 186 -19.77 1.81 -22.37
N LEU A 187 -19.00 0.95 -21.70
CA LEU A 187 -17.57 0.78 -22.02
C LEU A 187 -17.36 0.09 -23.38
N GLN A 188 -18.26 -0.81 -23.79
CA GLN A 188 -18.17 -1.44 -25.10
C GLN A 188 -18.34 -0.45 -26.26
N ARG A 189 -19.09 0.65 -26.04
CA ARG A 189 -19.41 1.66 -27.05
C ARG A 189 -18.48 2.89 -27.03
N ILE A 190 -17.43 2.89 -26.20
CA ILE A 190 -16.46 3.97 -26.20
C ILE A 190 -15.82 4.08 -27.59
N PRO A 191 -15.80 5.30 -28.20
CA PRO A 191 -15.19 5.51 -29.51
C PRO A 191 -13.74 5.02 -29.57
N GLY A 192 -13.39 4.32 -30.65
CA GLY A 192 -12.03 3.82 -30.89
C GLY A 192 -11.71 2.44 -30.27
N LEU A 193 -12.55 1.89 -29.39
CA LEU A 193 -12.30 0.56 -28.81
C LEU A 193 -12.83 -0.61 -29.66
N ASN A 194 -13.83 -0.39 -30.53
CA ASN A 194 -14.47 -1.41 -31.37
C ASN A 194 -14.70 -2.73 -30.62
N SER A 195 -15.42 -2.66 -29.49
CA SER A 195 -15.50 -3.75 -28.52
C SER A 195 -16.93 -4.16 -28.15
N VAL A 196 -17.91 -3.81 -28.99
CA VAL A 196 -19.32 -4.20 -28.78
C VAL A 196 -19.45 -5.72 -28.76
N GLY A 197 -20.19 -6.26 -27.80
CA GLY A 197 -20.38 -7.70 -27.61
C GLY A 197 -19.16 -8.42 -27.06
N THR A 198 -18.12 -7.69 -26.59
CA THR A 198 -16.92 -8.29 -25.98
C THR A 198 -16.68 -7.82 -24.56
N ALA A 199 -16.17 -8.73 -23.72
CA ALA A 199 -15.65 -8.47 -22.41
C ALA A 199 -14.11 -8.62 -22.38
N THR A 200 -13.43 -8.02 -21.44
CA THR A 200 -12.00 -8.27 -21.23
C THR A 200 -11.80 -9.51 -20.38
N GLN A 201 -12.71 -9.80 -19.49
CA GLN A 201 -12.67 -10.96 -18.60
C GLN A 201 -14.09 -11.38 -18.24
N ILE A 202 -14.22 -12.63 -17.80
CA ILE A 202 -15.44 -13.15 -17.22
C ILE A 202 -15.10 -13.55 -15.79
N GLU A 203 -15.78 -12.93 -14.82
CA GLU A 203 -15.67 -13.30 -13.42
C GLU A 203 -16.62 -14.45 -13.13
N VAL A 204 -16.09 -15.57 -12.68
CA VAL A 204 -16.84 -16.80 -12.41
C VAL A 204 -16.91 -16.99 -10.89
N LEU A 205 -18.14 -16.95 -10.38
CA LEU A 205 -18.44 -17.25 -8.99
C LEU A 205 -18.69 -18.75 -8.87
N LEU A 206 -18.05 -19.39 -7.91
CA LEU A 206 -18.18 -20.83 -7.68
C LEU A 206 -19.13 -21.14 -6.52
N HIS A 207 -19.65 -22.36 -6.51
CA HIS A 207 -20.28 -22.92 -5.33
C HIS A 207 -19.23 -23.24 -4.27
N ASP A 208 -19.61 -23.25 -3.00
CA ASP A 208 -18.67 -23.40 -1.86
C ASP A 208 -17.91 -24.73 -1.85
N ASP A 209 -18.50 -25.77 -2.42
CA ASP A 209 -17.97 -27.13 -2.56
C ASP A 209 -17.18 -27.37 -3.84
N ALA A 210 -17.16 -26.41 -4.76
CA ALA A 210 -16.50 -26.55 -6.05
C ALA A 210 -14.97 -26.54 -5.92
N ASN A 211 -14.32 -27.38 -6.72
CA ASN A 211 -12.87 -27.37 -6.88
C ASN A 211 -12.46 -26.35 -7.95
N GLU A 212 -11.78 -25.29 -7.56
CA GLU A 212 -11.39 -24.19 -8.41
C GLU A 212 -10.61 -24.62 -9.65
N GLN A 213 -9.63 -25.50 -9.48
CA GLN A 213 -8.79 -25.97 -10.60
C GLN A 213 -9.60 -26.83 -11.59
N ALA A 214 -10.45 -27.71 -11.08
CA ALA A 214 -11.28 -28.56 -11.93
C ALA A 214 -12.27 -27.74 -12.77
N VAL A 215 -12.85 -26.67 -12.19
CA VAL A 215 -13.76 -25.77 -12.92
C VAL A 215 -12.97 -24.93 -13.92
N ALA A 216 -11.78 -24.43 -13.56
CA ALA A 216 -10.91 -23.69 -14.48
C ALA A 216 -10.55 -24.54 -15.72
N ASP A 217 -10.10 -25.77 -15.49
CA ASP A 217 -9.77 -26.71 -16.56
C ASP A 217 -11.01 -27.07 -17.42
N ALA A 218 -12.17 -27.20 -16.81
CA ALA A 218 -13.43 -27.46 -17.54
C ALA A 218 -13.80 -26.28 -18.45
N ILE A 219 -13.63 -25.02 -17.98
CA ILE A 219 -13.87 -23.83 -18.80
C ILE A 219 -12.89 -23.79 -19.97
N ASP A 220 -11.59 -23.95 -19.71
CA ASP A 220 -10.57 -23.85 -20.77
C ASP A 220 -10.68 -24.98 -21.78
N ASN A 221 -11.04 -26.19 -21.34
CA ASN A 221 -11.32 -27.31 -22.25
C ASN A 221 -12.58 -27.06 -23.11
N HIS A 222 -13.63 -26.45 -22.53
CA HIS A 222 -14.85 -26.13 -23.25
C HIS A 222 -14.60 -25.15 -24.41
N PHE A 223 -13.70 -24.17 -24.22
CA PHE A 223 -13.39 -23.16 -25.23
C PHE A 223 -12.11 -23.44 -26.03
N ARG A 224 -11.45 -24.57 -25.84
CA ARG A 224 -10.21 -24.93 -26.55
C ARG A 224 -10.36 -24.94 -28.07
N ALA A 225 -11.52 -25.40 -28.56
CA ALA A 225 -11.87 -25.38 -29.98
C ALA A 225 -12.84 -24.24 -30.34
N GLY A 226 -13.05 -23.29 -29.43
CA GLY A 226 -13.93 -22.16 -29.64
C GLY A 226 -13.30 -21.05 -30.49
N TYR A 227 -14.09 -20.01 -30.80
CA TYR A 227 -13.64 -18.86 -31.57
C TYR A 227 -12.49 -18.10 -30.87
N VAL A 228 -12.49 -18.06 -29.54
CA VAL A 228 -11.44 -17.48 -28.70
C VAL A 228 -11.13 -18.45 -27.56
N GLU A 229 -9.90 -18.91 -27.48
CA GLU A 229 -9.45 -19.74 -26.37
C GLU A 229 -9.38 -18.93 -25.07
N THR A 230 -9.75 -19.60 -23.96
CA THR A 230 -9.69 -19.01 -22.63
C THR A 230 -8.48 -19.48 -21.83
N ASN A 231 -8.05 -18.65 -20.91
CA ASN A 231 -7.11 -19.01 -19.84
C ASN A 231 -7.80 -18.60 -18.53
N THR A 232 -8.17 -19.59 -17.74
CA THR A 232 -8.94 -19.41 -16.52
C THR A 232 -8.07 -19.64 -15.31
N ARG A 233 -8.03 -18.67 -14.40
CA ARG A 233 -7.20 -18.72 -13.19
C ARG A 233 -7.97 -18.25 -11.97
N PRO A 234 -7.62 -18.73 -10.76
CA PRO A 234 -8.08 -18.13 -9.52
C PRO A 234 -7.79 -16.63 -9.49
N LEU A 235 -8.72 -15.83 -8.98
CA LEU A 235 -8.62 -14.37 -8.96
C LEU A 235 -7.34 -13.89 -8.30
N GLY A 236 -6.92 -14.50 -7.18
CA GLY A 236 -5.67 -14.15 -6.50
C GLY A 236 -4.43 -14.41 -7.35
N VAL A 237 -4.37 -15.55 -8.05
CA VAL A 237 -3.26 -15.89 -8.96
C VAL A 237 -3.19 -14.93 -10.15
N PHE A 238 -4.35 -14.61 -10.74
CA PHE A 238 -4.45 -13.62 -11.82
C PHE A 238 -3.92 -12.25 -11.39
N GLN A 239 -4.33 -11.77 -10.21
CA GLN A 239 -3.89 -10.47 -9.70
C GLN A 239 -2.41 -10.43 -9.37
N LEU A 240 -1.86 -11.49 -8.77
CA LEU A 240 -0.43 -11.59 -8.51
C LEU A 240 0.39 -11.59 -9.80
N ALA A 241 -0.08 -12.26 -10.84
CA ALA A 241 0.58 -12.24 -12.15
C ALA A 241 0.56 -10.84 -12.78
N ALA A 242 -0.56 -10.12 -12.68
CA ALA A 242 -0.71 -8.76 -13.21
C ALA A 242 0.18 -7.71 -12.50
N VAL A 243 0.58 -7.97 -11.25
CA VAL A 243 1.49 -7.10 -10.50
C VAL A 243 2.90 -7.69 -10.35
N GLY A 244 3.24 -8.73 -11.14
CA GLY A 244 4.52 -9.43 -11.04
C GLY A 244 5.73 -8.50 -11.11
N ASP A 245 5.78 -7.60 -12.08
CA ASP A 245 6.84 -6.61 -12.22
C ASP A 245 6.90 -5.63 -11.03
N LEU A 246 5.73 -5.31 -10.44
CA LEU A 246 5.67 -4.50 -9.23
C LEU A 246 6.21 -5.25 -8.01
N LEU A 247 6.04 -6.57 -7.94
CA LEU A 247 6.59 -7.39 -6.85
C LEU A 247 8.11 -7.32 -6.79
N GLU A 248 8.78 -7.40 -7.94
CA GLU A 248 10.23 -7.26 -8.02
C GLU A 248 10.69 -5.86 -7.59
N LEU A 249 9.99 -4.82 -8.08
CA LEU A 249 10.26 -3.43 -7.69
C LEU A 249 10.05 -3.20 -6.19
N ILE A 250 8.97 -3.72 -5.61
CA ILE A 250 8.68 -3.63 -4.17
C ILE A 250 9.74 -4.40 -3.37
N GLY A 251 10.18 -5.57 -3.87
CA GLY A 251 11.30 -6.30 -3.30
C GLY A 251 12.57 -5.46 -3.21
N PHE A 252 12.93 -4.76 -4.28
CA PHE A 252 14.06 -3.83 -4.31
C PHE A 252 13.88 -2.65 -3.35
N LEU A 253 12.71 -2.02 -3.32
CA LEU A 253 12.40 -0.91 -2.42
C LEU A 253 12.50 -1.33 -0.94
N ARG A 254 12.24 -2.57 -0.61
CA ARG A 254 12.42 -3.11 0.74
C ARG A 254 13.89 -3.10 1.16
N TYR A 255 14.82 -3.47 0.27
CA TYR A 255 16.25 -3.36 0.57
C TYR A 255 16.68 -1.90 0.75
N LEU A 256 16.12 -0.98 -0.03
CA LEU A 256 16.34 0.45 0.15
C LEU A 256 15.84 0.94 1.52
N ALA A 257 14.68 0.48 1.98
CA ALA A 257 14.16 0.81 3.32
C ALA A 257 15.10 0.31 4.43
N TYR A 258 15.65 -0.89 4.32
CA TYR A 258 16.65 -1.39 5.26
C TYR A 258 17.96 -0.57 5.22
N ALA A 259 18.40 -0.20 4.02
CA ALA A 259 19.57 0.69 3.88
C ALA A 259 19.34 2.04 4.57
N CYS A 260 18.15 2.63 4.46
CA CYS A 260 17.78 3.84 5.18
C CYS A 260 17.87 3.66 6.72
N VAL A 261 17.43 2.52 7.24
CA VAL A 261 17.55 2.22 8.68
C VAL A 261 19.02 2.13 9.11
N ILE A 262 19.87 1.51 8.30
CA ILE A 262 21.32 1.44 8.56
C ILE A 262 21.94 2.84 8.52
N LEU A 263 21.56 3.68 7.57
CA LEU A 263 22.02 5.08 7.50
C LEU A 263 21.63 5.87 8.75
N VAL A 264 20.43 5.64 9.30
CA VAL A 264 20.04 6.26 10.58
C VAL A 264 20.90 5.78 11.72
N LEU A 265 21.18 4.48 11.80
CA LEU A 265 22.09 3.95 12.80
C LEU A 265 23.46 4.65 12.75
N ALA A 266 24.03 4.82 11.56
CA ALA A 266 25.27 5.52 11.36
C ALA A 266 25.16 7.01 11.73
N LEU A 267 24.11 7.70 11.30
CA LEU A 267 23.88 9.13 11.58
C LEU A 267 23.71 9.38 13.08
N VAL A 268 22.83 8.64 13.75
CA VAL A 268 22.61 8.78 15.20
C VAL A 268 23.86 8.40 15.99
N GLY A 269 24.55 7.33 15.57
CA GLY A 269 25.79 6.89 16.20
C GLY A 269 26.91 7.93 16.12
N THR A 270 27.16 8.46 14.92
CA THR A 270 28.22 9.47 14.69
C THR A 270 27.90 10.80 15.36
N THR A 271 26.66 11.28 15.28
CA THR A 271 26.26 12.53 15.94
C THR A 271 26.30 12.42 17.46
N THR A 272 25.95 11.26 18.04
CA THR A 272 26.05 11.01 19.47
C THR A 272 27.50 10.87 19.90
N LEU A 273 28.36 10.23 19.08
CA LEU A 273 29.80 10.13 19.39
C LEU A 273 30.45 11.51 19.44
N MET A 274 30.19 12.37 18.46
CA MET A 274 30.66 13.77 18.49
C MET A 274 30.13 14.51 19.72
N ALA A 275 28.86 14.29 20.09
CA ALA A 275 28.30 14.87 21.31
C ALA A 275 29.03 14.44 22.59
N VAL A 276 29.42 13.18 22.65
CA VAL A 276 30.20 12.65 23.79
C VAL A 276 31.59 13.27 23.82
N GLN A 277 32.27 13.37 22.65
CA GLN A 277 33.60 13.99 22.56
C GLN A 277 33.61 15.47 22.98
N ASP A 278 32.61 16.25 22.54
CA ASP A 278 32.47 17.66 22.93
C ASP A 278 32.23 17.86 24.45
N ARG A 279 31.77 16.82 25.14
CA ARG A 279 31.36 16.87 26.55
C ARG A 279 32.23 16.04 27.48
N VAL A 280 33.43 15.63 27.05
CA VAL A 280 34.33 14.83 27.88
C VAL A 280 34.65 15.53 29.21
N ARG A 281 34.83 16.85 29.19
CA ARG A 281 35.05 17.64 30.43
C ARG A 281 33.82 17.62 31.35
N GLU A 282 32.61 17.75 30.83
CA GLU A 282 31.39 17.66 31.64
C GLU A 282 31.26 16.28 32.28
N PHE A 283 31.59 15.20 31.55
CA PHE A 283 31.56 13.84 32.07
C PHE A 283 32.64 13.61 33.16
N ALA A 284 33.84 14.17 32.98
CA ALA A 284 34.88 14.11 33.98
C ALA A 284 34.47 14.81 35.31
N VAL A 285 33.83 15.99 35.21
CA VAL A 285 33.25 16.68 36.37
C VAL A 285 32.13 15.89 37.02
N LEU A 286 31.26 15.27 36.26
CA LEU A 286 30.20 14.41 36.81
C LEU A 286 30.78 13.20 37.56
N GLN A 287 31.88 12.62 37.07
CA GLN A 287 32.55 11.51 37.74
C GLN A 287 33.20 11.95 39.05
N THR A 288 33.78 13.15 39.12
CA THR A 288 34.34 13.68 40.37
C THR A 288 33.28 13.93 41.44
N ILE A 289 32.02 14.23 41.04
CA ILE A 289 30.89 14.41 41.97
C ILE A 289 30.26 13.06 42.37
N GLY A 290 30.77 11.91 41.82
CA GLY A 290 30.32 10.57 42.20
C GLY A 290 29.44 9.84 41.22
N PHE A 291 29.28 10.34 39.97
CA PHE A 291 28.60 9.60 38.93
C PHE A 291 29.44 8.41 38.45
N SER A 292 28.89 7.20 38.54
CA SER A 292 29.59 6.00 38.08
C SER A 292 29.55 5.88 36.55
N GLY A 293 30.55 5.19 35.95
CA GLY A 293 30.60 4.93 34.51
C GLY A 293 29.32 4.29 33.94
N PRO A 294 28.71 3.26 34.60
CA PRO A 294 27.42 2.72 34.16
C PRO A 294 26.30 3.74 34.13
N LEU A 295 26.32 4.75 34.99
CA LEU A 295 25.31 5.80 35.00
C LEU A 295 25.45 6.71 33.78
N LEU A 296 26.68 7.06 33.39
CA LEU A 296 26.98 7.81 32.16
C LEU A 296 26.62 7.01 30.92
N PHE A 297 26.88 5.70 30.93
CA PHE A 297 26.42 4.81 29.86
C PHE A 297 24.91 4.91 29.65
N VAL A 298 24.11 4.74 30.70
CA VAL A 298 22.65 4.84 30.65
C VAL A 298 22.20 6.23 30.21
N LEU A 299 22.88 7.28 30.63
CA LEU A 299 22.56 8.67 30.27
C LEU A 299 22.69 8.88 28.74
N VAL A 300 23.81 8.51 28.14
CA VAL A 300 24.07 8.65 26.70
C VAL A 300 23.14 7.74 25.89
N LEU A 301 22.91 6.52 26.38
CA LEU A 301 22.01 5.57 25.73
C LEU A 301 20.57 6.09 25.71
N THR A 302 20.10 6.71 26.80
CA THR A 302 18.78 7.32 26.87
C THR A 302 18.67 8.54 25.95
N GLU A 303 19.73 9.35 25.81
CA GLU A 303 19.76 10.49 24.88
C GLU A 303 19.58 10.03 23.44
N SER A 304 20.31 9.00 23.00
CA SER A 304 20.19 8.40 21.65
C SER A 304 18.82 7.78 21.42
N ALA A 305 18.29 7.05 22.41
CA ALA A 305 16.98 6.41 22.31
C ALA A 305 15.84 7.45 22.19
N VAL A 306 15.92 8.54 22.97
CA VAL A 306 14.93 9.64 22.90
C VAL A 306 14.98 10.34 21.54
N LEU A 307 16.17 10.69 21.04
CA LEU A 307 16.36 11.31 19.74
C LEU A 307 15.76 10.46 18.61
N SER A 308 16.12 9.19 18.58
CA SER A 308 15.62 8.27 17.55
C SER A 308 14.12 8.04 17.68
N SER A 309 13.58 7.85 18.89
CA SER A 309 12.15 7.64 19.11
C SER A 309 11.31 8.85 18.72
N VAL A 310 11.75 10.07 19.05
CA VAL A 310 11.06 11.32 18.68
C VAL A 310 11.13 11.52 17.15
N GLY A 311 12.31 11.35 16.55
CA GLY A 311 12.47 11.40 15.10
C GLY A 311 11.60 10.36 14.39
N GLY A 312 11.61 9.13 14.90
CA GLY A 312 10.77 8.05 14.36
C GLY A 312 9.28 8.32 14.49
N ALA A 313 8.83 8.86 15.63
CA ALA A 313 7.42 9.25 15.80
C ALA A 313 7.00 10.32 14.79
N ILE A 314 7.85 11.32 14.53
CA ILE A 314 7.63 12.32 13.49
C ILE A 314 7.54 11.66 12.11
N GLY A 315 8.45 10.74 11.80
CA GLY A 315 8.47 10.00 10.53
C GLY A 315 7.22 9.14 10.33
N VAL A 316 6.82 8.39 11.36
CA VAL A 316 5.57 7.60 11.36
C VAL A 316 4.34 8.50 11.17
N CYS A 317 4.24 9.60 11.93
CA CYS A 317 3.14 10.55 11.80
C CYS A 317 3.08 11.15 10.39
N ALA A 318 4.20 11.59 9.84
CA ALA A 318 4.26 12.14 8.49
C ALA A 318 3.83 11.12 7.42
N ALA A 319 4.31 9.87 7.54
CA ALA A 319 3.92 8.80 6.62
C ALA A 319 2.42 8.49 6.71
N THR A 320 1.90 8.32 7.92
CA THR A 320 0.48 8.00 8.13
C THR A 320 -0.44 9.13 7.68
N LEU A 321 -0.07 10.39 7.91
CA LEU A 321 -0.80 11.55 7.40
C LEU A 321 -0.82 11.58 5.88
N LEU A 322 0.35 11.42 5.24
CA LEU A 322 0.42 11.37 3.77
C LEU A 322 -0.45 10.25 3.19
N LEU A 323 -0.40 9.06 3.78
CA LEU A 323 -1.18 7.90 3.30
C LEU A 323 -2.68 8.07 3.55
N SER A 324 -3.09 8.63 4.68
CA SER A 324 -4.50 8.81 5.02
C SER A 324 -5.17 9.91 4.18
N PHE A 325 -4.48 11.01 3.91
CA PHE A 325 -5.00 12.08 3.07
C PHE A 325 -4.83 11.81 1.57
N GLY A 326 -3.70 11.23 1.17
CA GLY A 326 -3.36 10.98 -0.23
C GLY A 326 -4.17 9.84 -0.86
N LYS A 327 -4.69 8.89 -0.05
CA LYS A 327 -5.39 7.66 -0.54
C LYS A 327 -4.64 7.02 -1.71
N LEU A 328 -3.31 6.95 -1.58
CA LEU A 328 -2.42 6.52 -2.66
C LEU A 328 -2.67 5.05 -3.02
N ALA A 329 -2.62 4.76 -4.30
CA ALA A 329 -2.63 3.41 -4.84
C ALA A 329 -1.73 3.36 -6.07
N ILE A 330 -1.03 2.28 -6.27
CA ILE A 330 -0.29 2.01 -7.50
C ILE A 330 -1.06 0.97 -8.31
N GLY A 331 -1.19 1.20 -9.61
CA GLY A 331 -1.93 0.30 -10.50
C GLY A 331 -1.06 -0.23 -11.61
N SER A 332 -1.29 -1.49 -11.98
CA SER A 332 -0.72 -2.13 -13.17
C SER A 332 -1.76 -3.09 -13.74
N GLU A 333 -1.93 -3.09 -15.06
CA GLU A 333 -2.78 -4.03 -15.82
C GLU A 333 -4.22 -4.19 -15.29
N GLY A 334 -4.79 -3.13 -14.69
CA GLY A 334 -6.14 -3.15 -14.13
C GLY A 334 -6.24 -3.61 -12.69
N VAL A 335 -5.14 -4.02 -12.08
CA VAL A 335 -5.05 -4.32 -10.65
C VAL A 335 -4.53 -3.09 -9.92
N LEU A 336 -5.17 -2.72 -8.81
CA LEU A 336 -4.78 -1.60 -7.97
C LEU A 336 -4.33 -2.10 -6.60
N VAL A 337 -3.12 -1.71 -6.20
CA VAL A 337 -2.53 -1.98 -4.88
C VAL A 337 -2.67 -0.71 -4.04
N PRO A 338 -3.59 -0.64 -3.08
CA PRO A 338 -3.70 0.50 -2.19
C PRO A 338 -2.54 0.53 -1.19
N PHE A 339 -2.09 1.71 -0.79
CA PHE A 339 -1.08 1.86 0.26
C PHE A 339 -1.78 1.85 1.62
N LEU A 340 -1.50 0.83 2.43
CA LEU A 340 -2.20 0.61 3.70
C LEU A 340 -1.29 0.90 4.90
N ALA A 341 -1.67 1.90 5.70
CA ALA A 341 -1.03 2.18 6.99
C ALA A 341 -1.70 1.35 8.09
N THR A 342 -1.28 0.09 8.24
CA THR A 342 -1.83 -0.79 9.27
C THR A 342 -1.29 -0.43 10.66
N PRO A 343 -2.05 -0.65 11.76
CA PRO A 343 -1.55 -0.45 13.11
C PRO A 343 -0.27 -1.25 13.40
N GLN A 344 -0.14 -2.44 12.82
CA GLN A 344 1.05 -3.28 12.96
C GLN A 344 2.28 -2.61 12.36
N LEU A 345 2.16 -1.98 11.17
CA LEU A 345 3.24 -1.26 10.52
C LEU A 345 3.64 0.00 11.32
N ILE A 346 2.67 0.72 11.88
CA ILE A 346 2.92 1.88 12.74
C ILE A 346 3.75 1.47 13.97
N VAL A 347 3.33 0.42 14.66
CA VAL A 347 4.05 -0.10 15.82
C VAL A 347 5.44 -0.61 15.44
N ALA A 348 5.56 -1.32 14.31
CA ALA A 348 6.86 -1.77 13.80
C ALA A 348 7.81 -0.60 13.53
N GLY A 349 7.34 0.48 12.91
CA GLY A 349 8.13 1.69 12.68
C GLY A 349 8.64 2.33 13.98
N LEU A 350 7.78 2.43 15.00
CA LEU A 350 8.18 2.96 16.31
C LEU A 350 9.19 2.05 17.02
N VAL A 351 8.99 0.73 16.97
CA VAL A 351 9.92 -0.24 17.56
C VAL A 351 11.27 -0.21 16.84
N VAL A 352 11.29 -0.21 15.51
CA VAL A 352 12.51 -0.10 14.71
C VAL A 352 13.26 1.18 15.05
N SER A 353 12.57 2.31 15.17
CA SER A 353 13.18 3.58 15.56
C SER A 353 13.82 3.53 16.94
N MET A 354 13.12 3.00 17.94
CA MET A 354 13.64 2.89 19.30
C MET A 354 14.85 1.95 19.38
N VAL A 355 14.77 0.78 18.74
CA VAL A 355 15.86 -0.20 18.68
C VAL A 355 17.07 0.38 17.97
N SER A 356 16.86 1.10 16.86
CA SER A 356 17.93 1.78 16.12
C SER A 356 18.65 2.81 17.01
N GLY A 357 17.91 3.60 17.78
CA GLY A 357 18.51 4.56 18.74
C GLY A 357 19.33 3.89 19.83
N LEU A 358 18.86 2.78 20.37
CA LEU A 358 19.61 2.01 21.37
C LEU A 358 20.89 1.41 20.79
N LEU A 359 20.81 0.80 19.61
CA LEU A 359 21.98 0.21 18.95
C LEU A 359 23.01 1.27 18.55
N ALA A 360 22.57 2.38 17.97
CA ALA A 360 23.44 3.50 17.59
C ALA A 360 24.13 4.15 18.79
N GLY A 361 23.43 4.23 19.92
CA GLY A 361 23.95 4.80 21.18
C GLY A 361 24.93 3.91 21.92
N MET A 362 25.01 2.61 21.63
CA MET A 362 25.87 1.69 22.40
C MET A 362 27.35 2.04 22.34
N SER A 363 27.88 2.36 21.15
CA SER A 363 29.28 2.71 20.95
C SER A 363 29.65 4.00 21.69
N PRO A 364 28.97 5.14 21.46
CA PRO A 364 29.27 6.38 22.19
C PRO A 364 29.03 6.28 23.70
N ALA A 365 28.02 5.53 24.13
CA ALA A 365 27.77 5.31 25.57
C ALA A 365 28.94 4.54 26.24
N ARG A 366 29.51 3.55 25.55
CA ARG A 366 30.73 2.86 26.06
C ARG A 366 31.92 3.79 26.13
N THR A 367 32.11 4.67 25.15
CA THR A 367 33.18 5.68 25.15
C THR A 367 33.01 6.64 26.33
N ALA A 368 31.79 7.15 26.58
CA ALA A 368 31.51 8.01 27.72
C ALA A 368 31.75 7.33 29.09
N ALA A 369 31.38 6.05 29.21
CA ALA A 369 31.54 5.29 30.45
C ALA A 369 33.01 4.96 30.79
N ARG A 370 33.88 4.91 29.77
CA ARG A 370 35.32 4.56 29.92
C ARG A 370 36.24 5.78 29.87
N SER A 371 35.69 7.00 29.77
CA SER A 371 36.51 8.22 29.79
C SER A 371 37.21 8.35 31.13
N GLU A 372 38.57 8.52 31.10
CA GLU A 372 39.40 8.71 32.29
C GLU A 372 39.29 10.16 32.79
N ILE A 373 39.10 10.33 34.10
CA ILE A 373 38.97 11.64 34.76
C ILE A 373 40.20 12.53 34.49
N VAL A 374 41.41 11.94 34.51
CA VAL A 374 42.67 12.66 34.37
C VAL A 374 42.86 13.19 32.96
N SER A 375 42.51 12.42 31.93
CA SER A 375 42.61 12.83 30.52
C SER A 375 41.58 13.90 30.14
N GLY A 376 40.40 13.86 30.77
CA GLY A 376 39.32 14.84 30.54
C GLY A 376 39.55 16.22 31.19
N LEU A 377 40.40 16.30 32.21
CA LEU A 377 40.74 17.56 32.91
C LEU A 377 41.99 18.23 32.34
N ARG A 378 42.88 17.52 31.65
CA ARG A 378 44.13 18.03 31.06
C ARG A 378 44.02 18.63 29.66
N GLY A 379 42.97 18.34 28.89
CA GLY A 379 42.63 18.95 27.60
C GLY A 379 41.58 20.04 27.82
#